data_d45f5e2b3cf33b0efbaf9291aad86b80
#
_entry.id   d45f5e2b3cf33b0efbaf9291aad86b80
#
_cell.length_a   1.000
_cell.length_b   1.000
_cell.length_c   1.000
_cell.angle_alpha   90.00
_cell.angle_beta   90.00
_cell.angle_gamma   90.00
#
_symmetry.space_group_name_H-M   'P 1'
#
loop_
_entity.id
_entity.type
_entity.pdbx_description
1 polymer ?
#
loop_
_entity_poly.entity_id
_entity_poly.type
_entity_poly.pdbx_seq_one_letter_code
_entity_poly.pdbx_strand_id
1 'polypeptide(L)'
;MLLDYFSQLPYPIIFCVPEPIFVMVTVVIPARMASSRFPGKPLVPIIGLPMVEHVRRRALMAAGVDQVAVATCDAAIMQAVLAYGGNAVMTKPSHERCTDRVQEAMLQLPGEIVAMVNGDEPLLVPDAITQVITPLLEHHELDVVNLLSPLETEADYFNANIVKAVCDQYGSVIYLTRAPIPFFRYRTSVPVYRQTGIMAFRNSFLSRFSMLAETPLEKTESIDMLRVLEHSIRICGVVANYPTLGVDQPSDIALIENVLGRDPLQRDLLKQTLVSAL
;
A
#
# COMPACT_ATOMS: atom_id res chain seq x y z
N MET A 1 -23.41 6.14 -49.82
CA MET A 1 -23.19 7.58 -50.05
C MET A 1 -22.13 8.21 -49.14
N LEU A 2 -21.86 7.73 -47.91
CA LEU A 2 -20.73 8.21 -47.05
C LEU A 2 -19.44 7.41 -47.33
N LEU A 3 -19.52 6.16 -47.76
CA LEU A 3 -18.36 5.30 -48.07
C LEU A 3 -17.66 5.68 -49.39
N ASP A 4 -18.36 6.32 -50.32
CA ASP A 4 -17.77 6.73 -51.59
C ASP A 4 -16.96 8.03 -51.52
N TYR A 5 -17.10 8.82 -50.45
CA TYR A 5 -16.37 10.07 -50.25
C TYR A 5 -14.91 9.85 -49.80
N PHE A 6 -14.65 8.74 -49.11
CA PHE A 6 -13.31 8.44 -48.58
C PHE A 6 -12.36 7.79 -49.60
N SER A 7 -12.90 7.29 -50.72
CA SER A 7 -12.08 6.67 -51.78
C SER A 7 -11.36 7.68 -52.71
N GLN A 8 -11.61 8.99 -52.56
CA GLN A 8 -11.02 10.06 -53.40
C GLN A 8 -9.96 10.90 -52.68
N LEU A 9 -9.57 10.55 -51.46
CA LEU A 9 -8.50 11.27 -50.75
C LEU A 9 -7.13 10.83 -51.31
N PRO A 10 -6.24 11.76 -51.69
CA PRO A 10 -4.94 11.45 -52.28
C PRO A 10 -3.92 10.84 -51.29
N TYR A 11 -4.28 10.71 -50.04
CA TYR A 11 -3.45 10.09 -48.99
C TYR A 11 -4.28 9.16 -48.14
N PRO A 12 -3.73 7.98 -47.72
CA PRO A 12 -4.41 7.11 -46.76
C PRO A 12 -4.52 7.85 -45.42
N ILE A 13 -5.74 7.96 -44.87
CA ILE A 13 -5.91 8.41 -43.47
C ILE A 13 -5.36 7.30 -42.62
N ILE A 14 -4.13 7.46 -42.16
CA ILE A 14 -3.54 6.62 -41.12
C ILE A 14 -4.20 7.06 -39.81
N PHE A 15 -5.20 6.30 -39.37
CA PHE A 15 -5.65 6.41 -37.99
C PHE A 15 -4.48 5.95 -37.09
N CYS A 16 -3.74 6.90 -36.57
CA CYS A 16 -2.81 6.63 -35.47
C CYS A 16 -3.67 6.23 -34.27
N VAL A 17 -3.96 4.93 -34.15
CA VAL A 17 -4.49 4.38 -32.91
C VAL A 17 -3.35 4.55 -31.92
N PRO A 18 -3.49 5.38 -30.87
CA PRO A 18 -2.44 5.47 -29.88
C PRO A 18 -2.20 4.06 -29.35
N GLU A 19 -0.95 3.61 -29.37
CA GLU A 19 -0.59 2.37 -28.71
C GLU A 19 -1.05 2.48 -27.25
N PRO A 20 -1.60 1.42 -26.68
CA PRO A 20 -1.97 1.45 -25.26
C PRO A 20 -0.73 1.83 -24.47
N ILE A 21 -0.79 2.96 -23.77
CA ILE A 21 0.30 3.39 -22.88
C ILE A 21 0.35 2.34 -21.78
N PHE A 22 1.37 1.49 -21.83
CA PHE A 22 1.60 0.48 -20.79
C PHE A 22 2.12 1.22 -19.54
N VAL A 23 1.28 1.31 -18.50
CA VAL A 23 1.63 1.91 -17.22
C VAL A 23 2.18 0.80 -16.32
N MET A 24 3.46 0.85 -16.03
CA MET A 24 4.11 -0.14 -15.19
C MET A 24 3.82 0.12 -13.69
N VAL A 25 3.36 -0.92 -12.99
CA VAL A 25 3.05 -0.90 -11.56
C VAL A 25 4.08 -1.69 -10.77
N THR A 26 4.75 -1.02 -9.85
CA THR A 26 5.72 -1.63 -8.94
C THR A 26 5.19 -1.63 -7.50
N VAL A 27 5.18 -2.79 -6.86
CA VAL A 27 4.93 -2.88 -5.41
C VAL A 27 6.26 -2.82 -4.67
N VAL A 28 6.36 -1.94 -3.68
CA VAL A 28 7.51 -1.83 -2.79
C VAL A 28 7.08 -2.10 -1.36
N ILE A 29 7.77 -3.05 -0.70
CA ILE A 29 7.50 -3.47 0.67
C ILE A 29 8.65 -2.93 1.55
N PRO A 30 8.46 -1.83 2.29
CA PRO A 30 9.47 -1.35 3.23
C PRO A 30 9.56 -2.30 4.42
N ALA A 31 10.79 -2.73 4.76
CA ALA A 31 11.05 -3.61 5.88
C ALA A 31 12.37 -3.25 6.58
N ARG A 32 12.41 -3.29 7.92
CA ARG A 32 13.63 -3.11 8.72
C ARG A 32 13.60 -3.95 9.99
N MET A 33 14.79 -4.37 10.44
CA MET A 33 14.94 -5.15 11.68
C MET A 33 14.65 -4.32 12.94
N ALA A 34 14.95 -3.02 12.89
CA ALA A 34 14.80 -2.08 14.01
C ALA A 34 13.33 -1.68 14.19
N SER A 35 12.56 -2.55 14.86
CA SER A 35 11.21 -2.26 15.37
C SER A 35 11.27 -2.16 16.89
N SER A 36 10.79 -1.07 17.46
CA SER A 36 10.85 -0.85 18.93
C SER A 36 9.99 -1.84 19.71
N ARG A 37 8.83 -2.23 19.18
CA ARG A 37 7.89 -3.16 19.82
C ARG A 37 8.18 -4.62 19.53
N PHE A 38 8.79 -4.92 18.37
CA PHE A 38 9.08 -6.28 17.93
C PHE A 38 10.33 -6.31 17.05
N PRO A 39 11.55 -6.28 17.66
CA PRO A 39 12.81 -6.38 16.89
C PRO A 39 12.88 -7.68 16.08
N GLY A 40 13.36 -7.58 14.84
CA GLY A 40 13.46 -8.72 13.94
C GLY A 40 12.16 -9.15 13.27
N LYS A 41 11.07 -8.44 13.51
CA LYS A 41 9.71 -8.75 13.03
C LYS A 41 9.63 -9.25 11.57
N PRO A 42 10.28 -8.65 10.55
CA PRO A 42 10.13 -9.09 9.16
C PRO A 42 10.60 -10.52 8.91
N LEU A 43 11.52 -11.04 9.71
CA LEU A 43 12.06 -12.40 9.57
C LEU A 43 11.42 -13.41 10.52
N VAL A 44 10.47 -13.01 11.35
CA VAL A 44 9.75 -13.93 12.23
C VAL A 44 8.96 -14.92 11.36
N PRO A 45 9.13 -16.24 11.61
CA PRO A 45 8.40 -17.23 10.85
C PRO A 45 6.92 -17.29 11.26
N ILE A 46 6.05 -17.29 10.27
CA ILE A 46 4.61 -17.57 10.39
C ILE A 46 4.36 -18.83 9.56
N ILE A 47 3.94 -19.92 10.20
CA ILE A 47 3.76 -21.23 9.54
C ILE A 47 5.00 -21.60 8.68
N GLY A 48 6.21 -21.36 9.22
CA GLY A 48 7.49 -21.72 8.60
C GLY A 48 8.02 -20.79 7.50
N LEU A 49 7.30 -19.72 7.13
CA LEU A 49 7.73 -18.73 6.15
C LEU A 49 7.96 -17.37 6.84
N PRO A 50 9.07 -16.65 6.56
CA PRO A 50 9.27 -15.30 7.10
C PRO A 50 8.10 -14.35 6.80
N MET A 51 7.74 -13.51 7.76
CA MET A 51 6.62 -12.57 7.62
C MET A 51 6.70 -11.73 6.34
N VAL A 52 7.86 -11.18 6.02
CA VAL A 52 8.07 -10.38 4.81
C VAL A 52 7.78 -11.18 3.53
N GLU A 53 8.02 -12.49 3.54
CA GLU A 53 7.74 -13.36 2.40
C GLU A 53 6.24 -13.67 2.25
N HIS A 54 5.47 -13.71 3.33
CA HIS A 54 4.01 -13.76 3.23
C HIS A 54 3.48 -12.53 2.49
N VAL A 55 3.96 -11.34 2.87
CA VAL A 55 3.54 -10.09 2.22
C VAL A 55 3.97 -10.06 0.75
N ARG A 56 5.26 -10.37 0.47
CA ARG A 56 5.81 -10.31 -0.88
C ARG A 56 5.10 -11.26 -1.85
N ARG A 57 4.91 -12.50 -1.46
CA ARG A 57 4.26 -13.50 -2.32
C ARG A 57 2.80 -13.18 -2.57
N ARG A 58 2.09 -12.65 -1.58
CA ARG A 58 0.71 -12.20 -1.73
C ARG A 58 0.62 -10.97 -2.62
N ALA A 59 1.57 -10.06 -2.53
CA ALA A 59 1.64 -8.90 -3.43
C ALA A 59 1.83 -9.31 -4.90
N LEU A 60 2.60 -10.38 -5.17
CA LEU A 60 2.76 -10.94 -6.52
C LEU A 60 1.47 -11.52 -7.12
N MET A 61 0.48 -11.86 -6.30
CA MET A 61 -0.81 -12.39 -6.76
C MET A 61 -1.81 -11.27 -7.14
N ALA A 62 -1.47 -10.00 -6.88
CA ALA A 62 -2.36 -8.88 -7.18
C ALA A 62 -2.46 -8.64 -8.70
N ALA A 63 -3.68 -8.48 -9.20
CA ALA A 63 -3.91 -8.14 -10.59
C ALA A 63 -3.40 -6.72 -10.90
N GLY A 64 -2.73 -6.57 -12.05
CA GLY A 64 -2.17 -5.29 -12.49
C GLY A 64 -0.82 -4.92 -11.86
N VAL A 65 -0.18 -5.84 -11.14
CA VAL A 65 1.17 -5.66 -10.59
C VAL A 65 2.19 -6.31 -11.53
N ASP A 66 3.20 -5.54 -11.95
CA ASP A 66 4.25 -6.02 -12.86
C ASP A 66 5.47 -6.55 -12.10
N GLN A 67 5.79 -5.97 -10.95
CA GLN A 67 6.88 -6.44 -10.10
C GLN A 67 6.67 -6.11 -8.62
N VAL A 68 7.36 -6.86 -7.76
CA VAL A 68 7.38 -6.65 -6.31
C VAL A 68 8.83 -6.65 -5.83
N ALA A 69 9.20 -5.65 -5.02
CA ALA A 69 10.51 -5.57 -4.39
C ALA A 69 10.39 -5.26 -2.89
N VAL A 70 11.32 -5.77 -2.10
CA VAL A 70 11.46 -5.42 -0.68
C VAL A 70 12.54 -4.35 -0.54
N ALA A 71 12.19 -3.20 0.04
CA ALA A 71 13.12 -2.11 0.33
C ALA A 71 13.59 -2.20 1.78
N THR A 72 14.91 -2.39 1.99
CA THR A 72 15.46 -2.61 3.32
C THR A 72 16.84 -1.97 3.50
N CYS A 73 17.19 -1.65 4.74
CA CYS A 73 18.56 -1.30 5.12
C CYS A 73 19.33 -2.46 5.78
N ASP A 74 18.70 -3.63 5.88
CA ASP A 74 19.24 -4.77 6.64
C ASP A 74 19.65 -5.91 5.70
N ALA A 75 20.93 -6.27 5.70
CA ALA A 75 21.47 -7.33 4.87
C ALA A 75 20.78 -8.68 5.13
N ALA A 76 20.36 -8.94 6.38
CA ALA A 76 19.65 -10.18 6.73
C ALA A 76 18.30 -10.30 6.02
N ILE A 77 17.54 -9.19 5.93
CA ILE A 77 16.26 -9.17 5.21
C ILE A 77 16.53 -9.36 3.71
N MET A 78 17.51 -8.64 3.15
CA MET A 78 17.88 -8.78 1.74
C MET A 78 18.25 -10.23 1.40
N GLN A 79 19.13 -10.86 2.19
CA GLN A 79 19.52 -12.23 1.98
C GLN A 79 18.35 -13.21 2.06
N ALA A 80 17.45 -13.03 3.04
CA ALA A 80 16.25 -13.85 3.16
C ALA A 80 15.37 -13.74 1.91
N VAL A 81 15.07 -12.53 1.44
CA VAL A 81 14.24 -12.30 0.25
C VAL A 81 14.87 -12.90 -1.00
N LEU A 82 16.19 -12.72 -1.20
CA LEU A 82 16.91 -13.29 -2.34
C LEU A 82 16.94 -14.84 -2.28
N ALA A 83 17.08 -15.43 -1.11
CA ALA A 83 17.03 -16.88 -0.92
C ALA A 83 15.69 -17.50 -1.34
N TYR A 84 14.62 -16.74 -1.25
CA TYR A 84 13.28 -17.12 -1.74
C TYR A 84 12.99 -16.65 -3.18
N GLY A 85 14.00 -16.26 -3.96
CA GLY A 85 13.86 -15.81 -5.34
C GLY A 85 13.16 -14.45 -5.51
N GLY A 86 13.08 -13.65 -4.43
CA GLY A 86 12.49 -12.32 -4.46
C GLY A 86 13.48 -11.26 -4.92
N ASN A 87 12.94 -10.06 -5.22
CA ASN A 87 13.75 -8.87 -5.49
C ASN A 87 13.86 -8.00 -4.24
N ALA A 88 15.05 -7.51 -3.93
CA ALA A 88 15.30 -6.64 -2.78
C ALA A 88 16.23 -5.49 -3.16
N VAL A 89 15.96 -4.30 -2.62
CA VAL A 89 16.74 -3.08 -2.85
C VAL A 89 17.28 -2.57 -1.52
N MET A 90 18.59 -2.34 -1.47
CA MET A 90 19.22 -1.71 -0.30
C MET A 90 18.97 -0.21 -0.29
N THR A 91 18.56 0.27 0.87
CA THR A 91 18.25 1.67 1.14
C THR A 91 19.02 2.17 2.38
N LYS A 92 19.10 3.47 2.57
CA LYS A 92 19.79 4.07 3.71
C LYS A 92 19.12 3.68 5.04
N PRO A 93 19.91 3.48 6.11
CA PRO A 93 19.36 3.20 7.45
C PRO A 93 18.72 4.43 8.10
N SER A 94 19.02 5.63 7.60
CA SER A 94 18.51 6.90 8.13
C SER A 94 17.02 7.17 7.88
N HIS A 95 16.35 6.38 7.03
CA HIS A 95 14.93 6.57 6.78
C HIS A 95 14.10 6.15 7.99
N GLU A 96 13.41 7.10 8.58
CA GLU A 96 12.48 6.87 9.68
C GLU A 96 11.09 6.47 9.17
N ARG A 97 10.69 7.00 8.00
CA ARG A 97 9.38 6.78 7.37
C ARG A 97 9.46 5.71 6.28
N CYS A 98 8.37 4.96 6.15
CA CYS A 98 8.23 3.95 5.08
C CYS A 98 8.23 4.61 3.71
N THR A 99 7.56 5.75 3.56
CA THR A 99 7.42 6.49 2.30
C THR A 99 8.79 6.95 1.76
N ASP A 100 9.69 7.46 2.62
CA ASP A 100 11.05 7.88 2.23
C ASP A 100 11.88 6.67 1.75
N ARG A 101 11.73 5.52 2.40
CA ARG A 101 12.41 4.28 2.01
C ARG A 101 11.91 3.77 0.65
N VAL A 102 10.61 3.82 0.43
CA VAL A 102 9.98 3.45 -0.85
C VAL A 102 10.46 4.38 -1.95
N GLN A 103 10.52 5.68 -1.70
CA GLN A 103 11.02 6.66 -2.66
C GLN A 103 12.48 6.38 -3.06
N GLU A 104 13.38 6.12 -2.09
CA GLU A 104 14.78 5.78 -2.42
C GLU A 104 14.86 4.48 -3.24
N ALA A 105 14.07 3.46 -2.92
CA ALA A 105 14.03 2.22 -3.69
C ALA A 105 13.59 2.46 -5.14
N MET A 106 12.64 3.36 -5.37
CA MET A 106 12.16 3.71 -6.71
C MET A 106 13.20 4.47 -7.57
N LEU A 107 14.30 4.94 -7.02
CA LEU A 107 15.42 5.44 -7.82
C LEU A 107 16.16 4.31 -8.57
N GLN A 108 15.95 3.06 -8.16
CA GLN A 108 16.59 1.87 -8.71
C GLN A 108 15.59 0.92 -9.38
N LEU A 109 14.29 1.18 -9.26
CA LEU A 109 13.21 0.35 -9.78
C LEU A 109 12.41 1.12 -10.84
N PRO A 110 11.98 0.47 -11.92
CA PRO A 110 11.04 1.07 -12.87
C PRO A 110 9.61 1.10 -12.28
N GLY A 111 8.74 1.92 -12.85
CA GLY A 111 7.31 1.99 -12.54
C GLY A 111 6.78 3.42 -12.50
N GLU A 112 5.66 3.66 -13.15
CA GLU A 112 4.92 4.94 -13.11
C GLU A 112 3.98 5.01 -11.91
N ILE A 113 3.44 3.85 -11.48
CA ILE A 113 2.64 3.70 -10.28
C ILE A 113 3.40 2.83 -9.28
N VAL A 114 3.42 3.29 -8.03
CA VAL A 114 4.10 2.62 -6.92
C VAL A 114 3.07 2.27 -5.86
N ALA A 115 2.85 1.00 -5.61
CA ALA A 115 2.07 0.57 -4.45
C ALA A 115 3.03 0.28 -3.28
N MET A 116 2.83 0.94 -2.15
CA MET A 116 3.51 0.65 -0.89
C MET A 116 2.65 -0.28 -0.06
N VAL A 117 3.23 -1.37 0.41
CA VAL A 117 2.58 -2.32 1.33
C VAL A 117 3.51 -2.55 2.51
N ASN A 118 3.05 -2.27 3.71
CA ASN A 118 3.86 -2.48 4.90
C ASN A 118 4.22 -3.96 5.08
N GLY A 119 5.50 -4.23 5.41
CA GLY A 119 6.04 -5.59 5.55
C GLY A 119 5.53 -6.37 6.76
N ASP A 120 4.60 -5.81 7.52
CA ASP A 120 3.99 -6.40 8.72
C ASP A 120 2.51 -6.75 8.53
N GLU A 121 2.05 -6.86 7.29
CA GLU A 121 0.67 -7.27 6.94
C GLU A 121 0.62 -8.69 6.33
N PRO A 122 0.91 -9.76 7.09
CA PRO A 122 0.98 -11.12 6.54
C PRO A 122 -0.37 -11.68 6.06
N LEU A 123 -1.48 -11.05 6.43
CA LEU A 123 -2.83 -11.36 5.96
C LEU A 123 -3.24 -10.54 4.74
N LEU A 124 -2.32 -9.84 4.08
CA LEU A 124 -2.58 -9.07 2.87
C LEU A 124 -3.48 -9.85 1.90
N VAL A 125 -4.60 -9.27 1.53
CA VAL A 125 -5.45 -9.76 0.44
C VAL A 125 -4.94 -9.10 -0.85
N PRO A 126 -4.56 -9.86 -1.89
CA PRO A 126 -4.00 -9.31 -3.12
C PRO A 126 -4.86 -8.20 -3.75
N ASP A 127 -6.18 -8.35 -3.70
CA ASP A 127 -7.13 -7.37 -4.21
C ASP A 127 -7.01 -5.98 -3.56
N ALA A 128 -6.46 -5.88 -2.34
CA ALA A 128 -6.16 -4.61 -1.69
C ALA A 128 -5.22 -3.72 -2.52
N ILE A 129 -4.24 -4.35 -3.17
CA ILE A 129 -3.29 -3.64 -4.04
C ILE A 129 -4.01 -3.21 -5.31
N THR A 130 -4.78 -4.11 -5.93
CA THR A 130 -5.58 -3.79 -7.12
C THR A 130 -6.52 -2.60 -6.86
N GLN A 131 -7.18 -2.58 -5.69
CA GLN A 131 -8.09 -1.49 -5.33
C GLN A 131 -7.39 -0.12 -5.21
N VAL A 132 -6.15 -0.05 -4.72
CA VAL A 132 -5.45 1.24 -4.60
C VAL A 132 -4.76 1.69 -5.88
N ILE A 133 -4.37 0.77 -6.79
CA ILE A 133 -3.76 1.16 -8.06
C ILE A 133 -4.79 1.55 -9.11
N THR A 134 -5.99 0.94 -9.11
CA THR A 134 -7.05 1.19 -10.09
C THR A 134 -7.39 2.67 -10.24
N PRO A 135 -7.64 3.46 -9.16
CA PRO A 135 -7.94 4.88 -9.32
C PRO A 135 -6.81 5.68 -9.98
N LEU A 136 -5.54 5.31 -9.75
CA LEU A 136 -4.41 5.96 -10.41
C LEU A 136 -4.30 5.59 -11.89
N LEU A 137 -4.73 4.39 -12.28
CA LEU A 137 -4.78 3.98 -13.69
C LEU A 137 -5.89 4.71 -14.45
N GLU A 138 -7.03 4.95 -13.80
CA GLU A 138 -8.22 5.55 -14.40
C GLU A 138 -8.22 7.08 -14.36
N HIS A 139 -7.58 7.71 -13.36
CA HIS A 139 -7.65 9.13 -13.05
C HIS A 139 -6.25 9.76 -13.00
N HIS A 140 -5.83 10.37 -14.10
CA HIS A 140 -4.48 10.96 -14.23
C HIS A 140 -4.21 12.15 -13.30
N GLU A 141 -5.26 12.78 -12.78
CA GLU A 141 -5.20 13.88 -11.83
C GLU A 141 -4.94 13.43 -10.38
N LEU A 142 -5.08 12.13 -10.09
CA LEU A 142 -4.79 11.59 -8.76
C LEU A 142 -3.30 11.27 -8.61
N ASP A 143 -2.73 11.72 -7.51
CA ASP A 143 -1.34 11.47 -7.13
C ASP A 143 -1.21 10.39 -6.04
N VAL A 144 -2.19 10.31 -5.13
CA VAL A 144 -2.14 9.48 -3.90
C VAL A 144 -3.45 8.77 -3.66
N VAL A 145 -3.38 7.48 -3.40
CA VAL A 145 -4.52 6.65 -2.96
C VAL A 145 -4.13 5.91 -1.68
N ASN A 146 -5.02 5.88 -0.70
CA ASN A 146 -4.83 5.14 0.54
C ASN A 146 -5.97 4.14 0.76
N LEU A 147 -5.63 2.89 1.02
CA LEU A 147 -6.61 1.91 1.45
C LEU A 147 -7.05 2.22 2.87
N LEU A 148 -8.34 2.30 3.08
CA LEU A 148 -8.98 2.51 4.37
C LEU A 148 -9.72 1.22 4.76
N SER A 149 -9.77 0.93 6.05
CA SER A 149 -10.55 -0.19 6.57
C SER A 149 -11.55 0.33 7.61
N PRO A 150 -12.79 -0.16 7.64
CA PRO A 150 -13.72 0.20 8.70
C PRO A 150 -13.16 -0.11 10.08
N LEU A 151 -13.44 0.73 11.07
CA LEU A 151 -13.20 0.40 12.47
C LEU A 151 -14.31 -0.53 12.96
N GLU A 152 -13.92 -1.65 13.58
CA GLU A 152 -14.87 -2.69 13.96
C GLU A 152 -15.36 -2.52 15.40
N THR A 153 -14.54 -1.97 16.29
CA THR A 153 -14.83 -1.89 17.72
C THR A 153 -14.66 -0.47 18.28
N GLU A 154 -15.37 -0.20 19.38
CA GLU A 154 -15.19 1.03 20.14
C GLU A 154 -13.76 1.14 20.72
N ALA A 155 -13.16 0.01 21.08
CA ALA A 155 -11.77 -0.04 21.56
C ALA A 155 -10.79 0.46 20.48
N ASP A 156 -11.00 0.10 19.21
CA ASP A 156 -10.17 0.59 18.08
C ASP A 156 -10.32 2.09 17.88
N TYR A 157 -11.53 2.62 18.08
CA TYR A 157 -11.77 4.06 17.98
C TYR A 157 -10.97 4.87 18.99
N PHE A 158 -10.80 4.38 20.22
CA PHE A 158 -10.01 5.04 21.28
C PHE A 158 -8.52 4.65 21.26
N ASN A 159 -8.12 3.67 20.44
CA ASN A 159 -6.72 3.23 20.38
C ASN A 159 -5.85 4.23 19.61
N ALA A 160 -4.94 4.91 20.29
CA ALA A 160 -4.02 5.88 19.68
C ALA A 160 -2.97 5.24 18.74
N ASN A 161 -2.79 3.92 18.75
CA ASN A 161 -1.93 3.24 17.76
C ASN A 161 -2.60 3.11 16.40
N ILE A 162 -3.93 3.19 16.33
CA ILE A 162 -4.70 3.19 15.11
C ILE A 162 -4.89 4.63 14.63
N VAL A 163 -4.48 4.91 13.41
CA VAL A 163 -4.73 6.19 12.76
C VAL A 163 -6.15 6.19 12.21
N LYS A 164 -6.99 7.13 12.65
CA LYS A 164 -8.35 7.32 12.13
C LYS A 164 -8.29 8.19 10.89
N ALA A 165 -9.13 7.87 9.92
CA ALA A 165 -9.31 8.64 8.69
C ALA A 165 -10.74 9.17 8.61
N VAL A 166 -10.88 10.46 8.37
CA VAL A 166 -12.16 11.10 8.05
C VAL A 166 -12.16 11.46 6.58
N CYS A 167 -13.21 11.04 5.87
CA CYS A 167 -13.38 11.31 4.45
C CYS A 167 -14.58 12.21 4.19
N ASP A 168 -14.54 12.94 3.09
CA ASP A 168 -15.70 13.63 2.54
C ASP A 168 -16.65 12.63 1.86
N GLN A 169 -17.79 13.15 1.38
CA GLN A 169 -18.79 12.33 0.69
C GLN A 169 -18.31 11.75 -0.65
N TYR A 170 -17.17 12.19 -1.17
CA TYR A 170 -16.56 11.75 -2.42
C TYR A 170 -15.37 10.80 -2.20
N GLY A 171 -15.11 10.40 -0.95
CA GLY A 171 -14.03 9.51 -0.59
C GLY A 171 -12.65 10.18 -0.45
N SER A 172 -12.56 11.52 -0.52
CA SER A 172 -11.30 12.19 -0.25
C SER A 172 -11.02 12.25 1.25
N VAL A 173 -9.80 11.93 1.64
CA VAL A 173 -9.38 12.04 3.04
C VAL A 173 -9.30 13.51 3.44
N ILE A 174 -10.08 13.91 4.44
CA ILE A 174 -10.08 15.26 5.00
C ILE A 174 -9.01 15.40 6.08
N TYR A 175 -8.90 14.39 6.94
CA TYR A 175 -7.94 14.40 8.05
C TYR A 175 -7.57 12.98 8.50
N LEU A 176 -6.33 12.86 9.00
CA LEU A 176 -5.77 11.66 9.60
C LEU A 176 -5.30 11.99 11.02
N THR A 177 -5.65 11.17 12.02
CA THR A 177 -5.26 11.42 13.41
C THR A 177 -5.27 10.16 14.27
N ARG A 178 -4.49 10.21 15.34
CA ARG A 178 -4.53 9.19 16.40
C ARG A 178 -5.62 9.45 17.44
N ALA A 179 -6.16 10.67 17.48
CA ALA A 179 -7.28 11.03 18.36
C ALA A 179 -8.58 10.30 17.91
N PRO A 180 -9.53 10.08 18.85
CA PRO A 180 -10.85 9.56 18.49
C PRO A 180 -11.67 10.64 17.76
N ILE A 181 -11.90 10.47 16.46
CA ILE A 181 -12.69 11.34 15.60
C ILE A 181 -13.59 10.52 14.66
N PRO A 182 -14.75 11.09 14.22
CA PRO A 182 -15.37 12.36 14.61
C PRO A 182 -15.97 12.28 16.02
N PHE A 183 -16.16 13.41 16.69
CA PHE A 183 -16.91 13.41 17.95
C PHE A 183 -18.41 13.17 17.68
N PHE A 184 -18.95 12.11 18.23
CA PHE A 184 -20.36 11.73 18.06
C PHE A 184 -21.26 12.47 19.05
N ARG A 185 -21.66 13.69 18.72
CA ARG A 185 -22.68 14.42 19.50
C ARG A 185 -24.07 13.74 19.40
N TYR A 186 -24.35 13.15 18.25
CA TYR A 186 -25.53 12.34 17.99
C TYR A 186 -25.11 10.97 17.49
N ARG A 187 -25.84 9.92 17.86
CA ARG A 187 -25.62 8.59 17.30
C ARG A 187 -26.08 8.60 15.83
N THR A 188 -25.13 8.60 14.94
CA THR A 188 -25.33 8.53 13.50
C THR A 188 -24.61 7.32 12.95
N SER A 189 -24.99 6.88 11.76
CA SER A 189 -24.33 5.76 11.06
C SER A 189 -23.13 6.22 10.22
N VAL A 190 -22.45 7.31 10.59
CA VAL A 190 -21.24 7.75 9.88
C VAL A 190 -20.15 6.70 10.09
N PRO A 191 -19.61 6.11 9.01
CA PRO A 191 -18.52 5.17 9.13
C PRO A 191 -17.24 5.88 9.59
N VAL A 192 -16.51 5.22 10.47
CA VAL A 192 -15.16 5.65 10.87
C VAL A 192 -14.18 4.66 10.26
N TYR A 193 -13.14 5.17 9.65
CA TYR A 193 -12.12 4.37 9.00
C TYR A 193 -10.80 4.45 9.76
N ARG A 194 -10.00 3.39 9.61
CA ARG A 194 -8.57 3.40 9.93
C ARG A 194 -7.76 3.55 8.65
N GLN A 195 -6.68 4.30 8.71
CA GLN A 195 -5.65 4.27 7.70
C GLN A 195 -4.93 2.91 7.75
N THR A 196 -4.74 2.27 6.60
CA THR A 196 -3.93 1.04 6.49
C THR A 196 -2.51 1.37 6.00
N GLY A 197 -1.61 0.39 6.08
CA GLY A 197 -0.26 0.46 5.51
C GLY A 197 -0.21 0.17 4.00
N ILE A 198 -1.35 0.22 3.29
CA ILE A 198 -1.44 -0.03 1.86
C ILE A 198 -1.82 1.26 1.16
N MET A 199 -0.93 1.76 0.31
CA MET A 199 -1.08 3.02 -0.41
C MET A 199 -0.55 2.87 -1.83
N ALA A 200 -1.03 3.72 -2.74
CA ALA A 200 -0.45 3.83 -4.06
C ALA A 200 -0.17 5.30 -4.42
N PHE A 201 0.88 5.49 -5.19
CA PHE A 201 1.38 6.81 -5.58
C PHE A 201 1.73 6.84 -7.06
N ARG A 202 1.59 7.98 -7.71
CA ARG A 202 2.39 8.24 -8.91
C ARG A 202 3.85 8.38 -8.52
N ASN A 203 4.75 7.76 -9.24
CA ASN A 203 6.19 7.85 -8.96
C ASN A 203 6.71 9.29 -9.06
N SER A 204 6.17 10.09 -10.00
CA SER A 204 6.45 11.53 -10.11
C SER A 204 6.05 12.31 -8.85
N PHE A 205 4.91 11.95 -8.23
CA PHE A 205 4.49 12.53 -6.97
C PHE A 205 5.41 12.09 -5.81
N LEU A 206 5.75 10.82 -5.72
CA LEU A 206 6.60 10.28 -4.66
C LEU A 206 7.97 10.97 -4.65
N SER A 207 8.53 11.24 -5.84
CA SER A 207 9.76 12.03 -5.99
C SER A 207 9.58 13.47 -5.49
N ARG A 208 8.43 14.11 -5.77
CA ARG A 208 8.09 15.45 -5.27
C ARG A 208 7.88 15.45 -3.76
N PHE A 209 7.21 14.44 -3.21
CA PHE A 209 6.94 14.29 -1.78
C PHE A 209 8.23 14.31 -0.94
N SER A 210 9.29 13.65 -1.38
CA SER A 210 10.57 13.64 -0.68
C SER A 210 11.26 15.01 -0.58
N MET A 211 10.86 15.96 -1.44
CA MET A 211 11.36 17.34 -1.44
C MET A 211 10.48 18.29 -0.59
N LEU A 212 9.28 17.87 -0.20
CA LEU A 212 8.42 18.66 0.68
C LEU A 212 8.99 18.69 2.10
N ALA A 213 9.00 19.86 2.70
CA ALA A 213 9.39 19.99 4.09
C ALA A 213 8.39 19.27 5.01
N GLU A 214 8.91 18.62 6.06
CA GLU A 214 8.06 18.06 7.11
C GLU A 214 7.18 19.13 7.76
N THR A 215 5.92 18.77 7.98
CA THR A 215 4.89 19.68 8.45
C THR A 215 4.62 19.54 9.96
N PRO A 216 4.01 20.56 10.61
CA PRO A 216 3.73 20.51 12.05
C PRO A 216 2.82 19.36 12.48
N LEU A 217 1.73 19.08 11.73
CA LEU A 217 0.81 17.99 12.08
C LEU A 217 1.45 16.62 11.85
N GLU A 218 2.21 16.46 10.76
CA GLU A 218 3.00 15.24 10.52
C GLU A 218 3.91 14.91 11.71
N LYS A 219 4.64 15.90 12.22
CA LYS A 219 5.54 15.73 13.37
C LYS A 219 4.78 15.41 14.64
N THR A 220 3.68 16.10 14.88
CA THR A 220 2.88 15.97 16.10
C THR A 220 2.21 14.61 16.19
N GLU A 221 1.57 14.17 15.11
CA GLU A 221 0.83 12.89 15.06
C GLU A 221 1.72 11.71 14.65
N SER A 222 2.91 11.98 14.12
CA SER A 222 3.80 10.97 13.51
C SER A 222 3.09 10.19 12.38
N ILE A 223 2.45 10.93 11.48
CA ILE A 223 1.71 10.43 10.31
C ILE A 223 2.20 11.19 9.08
N ASP A 224 2.99 10.53 8.22
CA ASP A 224 3.61 11.15 7.03
C ASP A 224 2.60 11.65 5.98
N MET A 225 1.45 11.01 5.87
CA MET A 225 0.38 11.45 4.96
C MET A 225 -0.27 12.78 5.37
N LEU A 226 -0.06 13.27 6.59
CA LEU A 226 -0.45 14.64 6.97
C LEU A 226 0.35 15.68 6.20
N ARG A 227 1.62 15.41 5.83
CA ARG A 227 2.40 16.28 4.94
C ARG A 227 1.68 16.50 3.61
N VAL A 228 1.08 15.47 3.05
CA VAL A 228 0.29 15.55 1.80
C VAL A 228 -0.89 16.51 1.99
N LEU A 229 -1.67 16.32 3.06
CA LEU A 229 -2.85 17.13 3.34
C LEU A 229 -2.49 18.59 3.67
N GLU A 230 -1.44 18.83 4.47
CA GLU A 230 -0.98 20.19 4.83
C GLU A 230 -0.43 20.97 3.62
N HIS A 231 0.04 20.26 2.57
CA HIS A 231 0.40 20.85 1.29
C HIS A 231 -0.78 20.95 0.30
N SER A 232 -2.03 20.79 0.79
CA SER A 232 -3.27 20.87 -0.01
C SER A 232 -3.32 19.86 -1.18
N ILE A 233 -2.66 18.71 -1.03
CA ILE A 233 -2.69 17.64 -2.01
C ILE A 233 -3.76 16.64 -1.58
N ARG A 234 -4.58 16.22 -2.55
CA ARG A 234 -5.69 15.31 -2.31
C ARG A 234 -5.19 13.87 -2.12
N ILE A 235 -5.72 13.19 -1.11
CA ILE A 235 -5.60 11.75 -0.92
C ILE A 235 -6.95 11.11 -1.23
N CYS A 236 -7.00 10.21 -2.20
CA CYS A 236 -8.19 9.41 -2.47
C CYS A 236 -8.23 8.23 -1.49
N GLY A 237 -9.29 8.12 -0.72
CA GLY A 237 -9.54 6.98 0.17
C GLY A 237 -10.34 5.90 -0.54
N VAL A 238 -9.84 4.66 -0.52
CA VAL A 238 -10.55 3.48 -1.01
C VAL A 238 -10.84 2.57 0.17
N VAL A 239 -12.09 2.18 0.34
CA VAL A 239 -12.52 1.38 1.50
C VAL A 239 -12.44 -0.11 1.18
N ALA A 240 -11.64 -0.85 1.94
CA ALA A 240 -11.56 -2.30 1.84
C ALA A 240 -12.84 -2.97 2.36
N ASN A 241 -13.23 -4.06 1.71
CA ASN A 241 -14.39 -4.87 2.11
C ASN A 241 -14.03 -5.99 3.11
N TYR A 242 -12.83 -5.96 3.65
CA TYR A 242 -12.28 -6.96 4.57
C TYR A 242 -11.43 -6.27 5.64
N PRO A 243 -11.32 -6.85 6.85
CA PRO A 243 -10.48 -6.31 7.90
C PRO A 243 -8.99 -6.45 7.51
N THR A 244 -8.22 -5.41 7.79
CA THR A 244 -6.76 -5.46 7.70
C THR A 244 -6.19 -5.68 9.10
N LEU A 245 -5.31 -6.66 9.25
CA LEU A 245 -4.68 -7.01 10.51
C LEU A 245 -3.16 -7.10 10.33
N GLY A 246 -2.46 -6.14 10.91
CA GLY A 246 -0.99 -6.13 10.95
C GLY A 246 -0.45 -6.75 12.23
N VAL A 247 0.81 -7.12 12.21
CA VAL A 247 1.55 -7.60 13.38
C VAL A 247 2.28 -6.43 14.03
N ASP A 248 1.97 -6.12 15.27
CA ASP A 248 2.63 -5.05 16.03
C ASP A 248 3.52 -5.58 17.14
N GLN A 249 3.17 -6.72 17.73
CA GLN A 249 3.85 -7.31 18.88
C GLN A 249 3.89 -8.84 18.76
N PRO A 250 4.78 -9.54 19.50
CA PRO A 250 4.93 -11.00 19.37
C PRO A 250 3.64 -11.79 19.62
N SER A 251 2.76 -11.32 20.49
CA SER A 251 1.48 -11.97 20.77
C SER A 251 0.54 -12.04 19.56
N ASP A 252 0.71 -11.15 18.58
CA ASP A 252 -0.16 -11.10 17.39
C ASP A 252 0.08 -12.30 16.46
N ILE A 253 1.28 -12.93 16.53
CA ILE A 253 1.61 -14.09 15.68
C ILE A 253 0.60 -15.22 15.85
N ALA A 254 0.26 -15.57 17.10
CA ALA A 254 -0.71 -16.63 17.36
C ALA A 254 -2.12 -16.29 16.80
N LEU A 255 -2.50 -15.01 16.84
CA LEU A 255 -3.75 -14.55 16.24
C LEU A 255 -3.71 -14.68 14.71
N ILE A 256 -2.62 -14.25 14.08
CA ILE A 256 -2.40 -14.38 12.63
C ILE A 256 -2.46 -15.84 12.19
N GLU A 257 -1.75 -16.73 12.87
CA GLU A 257 -1.75 -18.19 12.55
C GLU A 257 -3.14 -18.80 12.71
N ASN A 258 -3.90 -18.37 13.73
CA ASN A 258 -5.29 -18.81 13.90
C ASN A 258 -6.19 -18.34 12.74
N VAL A 259 -6.05 -17.09 12.28
CA VAL A 259 -6.79 -16.56 11.12
C VAL A 259 -6.42 -17.32 9.86
N LEU A 260 -5.12 -17.53 9.60
CA LEU A 260 -4.61 -18.31 8.46
C LEU A 260 -5.16 -19.75 8.43
N GLY A 261 -5.40 -20.34 9.61
CA GLY A 261 -5.93 -21.71 9.72
C GLY A 261 -7.44 -21.82 9.62
N ARG A 262 -8.21 -20.78 9.98
CA ARG A 262 -9.67 -20.84 10.14
C ARG A 262 -10.44 -20.07 9.08
N ASP A 263 -9.96 -18.89 8.67
CA ASP A 263 -10.63 -18.09 7.65
C ASP A 263 -10.49 -18.75 6.27
N PRO A 264 -11.58 -19.02 5.53
CA PRO A 264 -11.52 -19.71 4.25
C PRO A 264 -10.66 -18.98 3.21
N LEU A 265 -10.82 -17.65 3.09
CA LEU A 265 -10.04 -16.83 2.15
C LEU A 265 -8.56 -16.88 2.50
N GLN A 266 -8.23 -16.64 3.77
CA GLN A 266 -6.85 -16.61 4.24
C GLN A 266 -6.16 -17.97 4.11
N ARG A 267 -6.88 -19.06 4.35
CA ARG A 267 -6.38 -20.42 4.18
C ARG A 267 -6.08 -20.75 2.72
N ASP A 268 -6.91 -20.32 1.79
CA ASP A 268 -6.70 -20.56 0.36
C ASP A 268 -5.56 -19.67 -0.18
N LEU A 269 -5.45 -18.43 0.25
CA LEU A 269 -4.31 -17.57 -0.03
C LEU A 269 -3.00 -18.14 0.57
N LEU A 270 -3.04 -18.71 1.77
CA LEU A 270 -1.88 -19.36 2.39
C LEU A 270 -1.35 -20.50 1.54
N LYS A 271 -2.21 -21.38 1.03
CA LYS A 271 -1.79 -22.49 0.14
C LYS A 271 -1.04 -21.95 -1.07
N GLN A 272 -1.57 -20.93 -1.74
CA GLN A 272 -0.92 -20.29 -2.88
C GLN A 272 0.41 -19.63 -2.47
N THR A 273 0.44 -18.93 -1.33
CA THR A 273 1.64 -18.30 -0.78
C THR A 273 2.78 -19.30 -0.53
N LEU A 274 2.46 -20.49 -0.05
CA LEU A 274 3.46 -21.52 0.25
C LEU A 274 3.96 -22.25 -1.01
N VAL A 275 3.12 -22.40 -2.04
CA VAL A 275 3.47 -23.09 -3.31
C VAL A 275 4.33 -22.22 -4.22
N SER A 276 4.19 -20.89 -4.19
CA SER A 276 4.95 -19.95 -5.03
C SER A 276 6.48 -19.96 -4.77
N ALA A 277 7.01 -20.98 -4.10
CA ALA A 277 8.42 -21.14 -3.71
C ALA A 277 9.14 -22.22 -4.53
N LEU A 278 8.50 -22.83 -5.50
CA LEU A 278 9.08 -23.81 -6.43
C LEU A 278 9.14 -23.24 -7.85
#